data_52e8ef18e2ab2d68d9f0e1b467031582
#
_entry.id   52e8ef18e2ab2d68d9f0e1b467031582
#
_cell.length_a   1.000
_cell.length_b   1.000
_cell.length_c   1.000
_cell.angle_alpha   90.00
_cell.angle_beta   90.00
_cell.angle_gamma   90.00
#
_symmetry.space_group_name_H-M   'P 1'
#
loop_
_entity.id
_entity.type
_entity.pdbx_description
1 polymer ?
#
loop_
_entity_poly.entity_id
_entity_poly.type
_entity_poly.pdbx_seq_one_letter_code
_entity_poly.pdbx_strand_id
1 'polypeptide(L)'
;MNIVIVGCGRVGASLGADLDTRGHRVTIIDLSTAAFGRLPSTFAGEAVRGDGTDEDTLRRAGAADAEVFLALTEGDNRNVMAAQLAIEALGIRRVVAKINDTVRAEAYADLGLATICRTDLMAYSLLAYLGLPVGPAPGVREAAPHPHHDDPATLVLADTPVATVGARPAGEA
;
A
#
# COMPACT_ATOMS: atom_id res chain seq x y z
N MET A 1 10.23 1.34 -16.09
CA MET A 1 8.93 1.13 -15.41
C MET A 1 8.28 2.47 -15.11
N ASN A 2 6.96 2.52 -15.10
CA ASN A 2 6.19 3.62 -14.55
C ASN A 2 5.90 3.33 -13.07
N ILE A 3 6.34 4.20 -12.18
CA ILE A 3 6.27 3.98 -10.73
C ILE A 3 5.58 5.18 -10.08
N VAL A 4 4.55 4.91 -9.29
CA VAL A 4 3.87 5.93 -8.48
C VAL A 4 4.22 5.72 -7.01
N ILE A 5 4.62 6.79 -6.33
CA ILE A 5 4.95 6.82 -4.91
C ILE A 5 4.01 7.80 -4.21
N VAL A 6 3.22 7.34 -3.25
CA VAL A 6 2.41 8.18 -2.38
C VAL A 6 3.18 8.44 -1.09
N GLY A 7 3.54 9.70 -0.86
CA GLY A 7 4.33 10.17 0.28
C GLY A 7 5.75 10.56 -0.11
N CYS A 8 6.04 11.86 -0.15
CA CYS A 8 7.36 12.45 -0.36
C CYS A 8 8.09 12.69 0.98
N GLY A 9 8.01 11.71 1.88
CA GLY A 9 8.79 11.68 3.11
C GLY A 9 10.25 11.29 2.84
N ARG A 10 11.04 11.06 3.91
CA ARG A 10 12.46 10.66 3.78
C ARG A 10 12.66 9.43 2.89
N VAL A 11 11.85 8.40 3.08
CA VAL A 11 11.93 7.15 2.29
C VAL A 11 11.47 7.39 0.86
N GLY A 12 10.28 7.98 0.67
CA GLY A 12 9.70 8.19 -0.66
C GLY A 12 10.56 9.10 -1.53
N ALA A 13 11.10 10.21 -0.98
CA ALA A 13 11.98 11.10 -1.72
C ALA A 13 13.31 10.44 -2.11
N SER A 14 13.94 9.72 -1.16
CA SER A 14 15.21 9.03 -1.44
C SER A 14 15.04 7.92 -2.49
N LEU A 15 14.00 7.10 -2.33
CA LEU A 15 13.72 6.02 -3.27
C LEU A 15 13.32 6.57 -4.65
N GLY A 16 12.48 7.61 -4.68
CA GLY A 16 12.06 8.23 -5.95
C GLY A 16 13.23 8.81 -6.72
N ALA A 17 14.17 9.48 -6.05
CA ALA A 17 15.37 10.01 -6.68
C ALA A 17 16.30 8.90 -7.20
N ASP A 18 16.46 7.79 -6.46
CA ASP A 18 17.28 6.66 -6.91
C ASP A 18 16.64 5.95 -8.11
N LEU A 19 15.34 5.75 -8.11
CA LEU A 19 14.61 5.17 -9.24
C LEU A 19 14.67 6.04 -10.50
N ASP A 20 14.54 7.36 -10.36
CA ASP A 20 14.67 8.32 -11.45
C ASP A 20 16.08 8.27 -12.06
N THR A 21 17.11 8.25 -11.22
CA THR A 21 18.52 8.10 -11.66
C THR A 21 18.75 6.79 -12.42
N ARG A 22 18.00 5.74 -12.11
CA ARG A 22 18.04 4.45 -12.82
C ARG A 22 17.23 4.44 -14.13
N GLY A 23 16.65 5.58 -14.53
CA GLY A 23 15.90 5.74 -15.77
C GLY A 23 14.45 5.25 -15.70
N HIS A 24 13.87 5.14 -14.51
CA HIS A 24 12.44 4.86 -14.34
C HIS A 24 11.64 6.16 -14.39
N ARG A 25 10.41 6.09 -14.89
CA ARG A 25 9.47 7.21 -14.82
C ARG A 25 8.81 7.20 -13.45
N VAL A 26 9.06 8.23 -12.65
CA VAL A 26 8.59 8.31 -11.25
C VAL A 26 7.64 9.47 -11.09
N THR A 27 6.44 9.20 -10.57
CA THR A 27 5.51 10.22 -10.07
C THR A 27 5.41 10.12 -8.56
N ILE A 28 5.67 11.22 -7.84
CA ILE A 28 5.56 11.29 -6.38
C ILE A 28 4.39 12.17 -6.01
N ILE A 29 3.47 11.66 -5.19
CA ILE A 29 2.27 12.36 -4.71
C ILE A 29 2.43 12.65 -3.22
N ASP A 30 2.19 13.90 -2.82
CA ASP A 30 2.15 14.30 -1.40
C ASP A 30 1.15 15.44 -1.18
N LEU A 31 0.52 15.46 -0.01
CA LEU A 31 -0.38 16.54 0.40
C LEU A 31 0.34 17.88 0.57
N SER A 32 1.62 17.82 0.96
CA SER A 32 2.44 19.01 1.27
C SER A 32 3.43 19.32 0.16
N THR A 33 3.28 20.46 -0.48
CA THR A 33 4.26 20.96 -1.45
C THR A 33 5.66 21.12 -0.85
N ALA A 34 5.75 21.44 0.45
CA ALA A 34 7.03 21.54 1.15
C ALA A 34 7.78 20.19 1.25
N ALA A 35 7.06 19.06 1.14
CA ALA A 35 7.66 17.73 1.14
C ALA A 35 8.57 17.52 -0.08
N PHE A 36 8.25 18.12 -1.23
CA PHE A 36 9.01 18.01 -2.47
C PHE A 36 10.40 18.70 -2.40
N GLY A 37 10.59 19.58 -1.41
CA GLY A 37 11.93 20.14 -1.13
C GLY A 37 12.98 19.10 -0.69
N ARG A 38 12.59 17.84 -0.46
CA ARG A 38 13.50 16.71 -0.20
C ARG A 38 14.05 16.07 -1.47
N LEU A 39 13.41 16.33 -2.61
CA LEU A 39 13.88 15.82 -3.89
C LEU A 39 15.11 16.62 -4.34
N PRO A 40 16.14 15.97 -4.91
CA PRO A 40 17.28 16.69 -5.46
C PRO A 40 16.86 17.54 -6.68
N SER A 41 17.60 18.58 -6.95
CA SER A 41 17.34 19.44 -8.12
C SER A 41 17.50 18.71 -9.47
N THR A 42 18.13 17.54 -9.46
CA THR A 42 18.30 16.66 -10.62
C THR A 42 17.14 15.70 -10.85
N PHE A 43 16.16 15.65 -9.94
CA PHE A 43 14.98 14.80 -10.11
C PHE A 43 14.19 15.24 -11.33
N ALA A 44 14.08 14.34 -12.31
CA ALA A 44 13.39 14.58 -13.58
C ALA A 44 11.96 14.01 -13.61
N GLY A 45 11.57 13.27 -12.56
CA GLY A 45 10.23 12.75 -12.39
C GLY A 45 9.19 13.82 -12.07
N GLU A 46 7.95 13.41 -11.86
CA GLU A 46 6.83 14.29 -11.59
C GLU A 46 6.52 14.39 -10.08
N ALA A 47 6.27 15.60 -9.59
CA ALA A 47 5.86 15.86 -8.21
C ALA A 47 4.44 16.45 -8.19
N VAL A 48 3.47 15.68 -7.73
CA VAL A 48 2.04 16.01 -7.76
C VAL A 48 1.54 16.29 -6.35
N ARG A 49 1.01 17.50 -6.12
CA ARG A 49 0.31 17.79 -4.88
C ARG A 49 -1.08 17.18 -4.88
N GLY A 50 -1.38 16.31 -3.91
CA GLY A 50 -2.71 15.72 -3.77
C GLY A 50 -2.81 14.71 -2.65
N ASP A 51 -4.03 14.24 -2.41
CA ASP A 51 -4.31 13.16 -1.46
C ASP A 51 -4.21 11.82 -2.18
N GLY A 52 -3.24 10.98 -1.78
CA GLY A 52 -3.07 9.64 -2.34
C GLY A 52 -4.16 8.64 -1.93
N THR A 53 -5.13 9.06 -1.12
CA THR A 53 -6.33 8.27 -0.78
C THR A 53 -7.56 8.74 -1.57
N ASP A 54 -7.38 9.64 -2.53
CA ASP A 54 -8.41 10.12 -3.45
C ASP A 54 -8.16 9.57 -4.86
N GLU A 55 -9.12 8.80 -5.36
CA GLU A 55 -9.01 8.12 -6.67
C GLU A 55 -8.80 9.12 -7.82
N ASP A 56 -9.52 10.24 -7.81
CA ASP A 56 -9.39 11.26 -8.85
C ASP A 56 -7.99 11.87 -8.88
N THR A 57 -7.39 12.06 -7.71
CA THR A 57 -6.00 12.51 -7.58
C THR A 57 -5.04 11.48 -8.15
N LEU A 58 -5.22 10.20 -7.83
CA LEU A 58 -4.38 9.13 -8.36
C LEU A 58 -4.49 9.03 -9.89
N ARG A 59 -5.69 9.12 -10.45
CA ARG A 59 -5.91 9.10 -11.90
C ARG A 59 -5.27 10.30 -12.60
N ARG A 60 -5.42 11.50 -12.05
CA ARG A 60 -4.76 12.72 -12.59
C ARG A 60 -3.24 12.66 -12.53
N ALA A 61 -2.69 11.96 -11.55
CA ALA A 61 -1.25 11.72 -11.42
C ALA A 61 -0.74 10.56 -12.31
N GLY A 62 -1.57 10.03 -13.22
CA GLY A 62 -1.18 8.96 -14.13
C GLY A 62 -1.03 7.59 -13.48
N ALA A 63 -1.60 7.39 -12.27
CA ALA A 63 -1.45 6.12 -11.56
C ALA A 63 -2.11 4.94 -12.27
N ALA A 64 -3.11 5.17 -13.12
CA ALA A 64 -3.76 4.09 -13.89
C ALA A 64 -2.78 3.37 -14.86
N ASP A 65 -1.71 4.05 -15.28
CA ASP A 65 -0.69 3.49 -16.17
C ASP A 65 0.56 3.00 -15.41
N ALA A 66 0.50 2.97 -14.07
CA ALA A 66 1.64 2.56 -13.25
C ALA A 66 1.83 1.05 -13.25
N GLU A 67 3.07 0.61 -13.42
CA GLU A 67 3.48 -0.79 -13.25
C GLU A 67 3.70 -1.13 -11.77
N VAL A 68 4.07 -0.13 -10.96
CA VAL A 68 4.36 -0.26 -9.53
C VAL A 68 3.75 0.91 -8.77
N PHE A 69 3.11 0.62 -7.65
CA PHE A 69 2.56 1.61 -6.73
C PHE A 69 3.08 1.39 -5.31
N LEU A 70 3.61 2.45 -4.70
CA LEU A 70 4.22 2.39 -3.37
C LEU A 70 3.56 3.41 -2.44
N ALA A 71 2.85 2.94 -1.42
CA ALA A 71 2.24 3.77 -0.39
C ALA A 71 3.19 3.93 0.81
N LEU A 72 3.87 5.08 0.90
CA LEU A 72 4.99 5.33 1.82
C LEU A 72 4.76 6.53 2.76
N THR A 73 3.50 6.92 3.01
CA THR A 73 3.18 8.02 3.93
C THR A 73 3.50 7.66 5.40
N GLU A 74 3.34 8.58 6.33
CA GLU A 74 3.56 8.31 7.75
C GLU A 74 2.46 7.45 8.40
N GLY A 75 1.25 7.41 7.82
CA GLY A 75 0.09 6.75 8.43
C GLY A 75 -0.21 5.39 7.81
N ASP A 76 -0.23 4.32 8.61
CA ASP A 76 -0.55 2.97 8.16
C ASP A 76 -1.91 2.88 7.46
N ASN A 77 -2.97 3.45 8.06
CA ASN A 77 -4.32 3.43 7.46
C ASN A 77 -4.37 4.16 6.11
N ARG A 78 -3.63 5.27 5.97
CA ARG A 78 -3.53 5.99 4.71
C ARG A 78 -2.81 5.15 3.65
N ASN A 79 -1.76 4.46 4.03
CA ASN A 79 -1.01 3.59 3.12
C ASN A 79 -1.86 2.39 2.67
N VAL A 80 -2.61 1.78 3.59
CA VAL A 80 -3.55 0.69 3.26
C VAL A 80 -4.63 1.19 2.30
N MET A 81 -5.27 2.32 2.59
CA MET A 81 -6.33 2.87 1.75
C MET A 81 -5.82 3.22 0.34
N ALA A 82 -4.67 3.90 0.24
CA ALA A 82 -4.06 4.21 -1.05
C ALA A 82 -3.72 2.96 -1.85
N ALA A 83 -3.18 1.94 -1.18
CA ALA A 83 -2.83 0.68 -1.81
C ALA A 83 -4.06 -0.12 -2.28
N GLN A 84 -5.13 -0.15 -1.50
CA GLN A 84 -6.39 -0.78 -1.90
C GLN A 84 -7.02 -0.07 -3.12
N LEU A 85 -7.03 1.27 -3.14
CA LEU A 85 -7.46 2.02 -4.33
C LEU A 85 -6.61 1.68 -5.56
N ALA A 86 -5.30 1.55 -5.39
CA ALA A 86 -4.41 1.17 -6.49
C ALA A 86 -4.71 -0.23 -7.04
N ILE A 87 -5.05 -1.18 -6.18
CA ILE A 87 -5.41 -2.55 -6.57
C ILE A 87 -6.82 -2.57 -7.19
N GLU A 88 -7.83 -2.12 -6.43
CA GLU A 88 -9.24 -2.37 -6.74
C GLU A 88 -9.78 -1.40 -7.81
N ALA A 89 -9.41 -0.11 -7.73
CA ALA A 89 -9.94 0.90 -8.65
C ALA A 89 -9.06 1.15 -9.87
N LEU A 90 -7.74 0.92 -9.75
CA LEU A 90 -6.80 1.18 -10.84
C LEU A 90 -6.21 -0.10 -11.46
N GLY A 91 -6.42 -1.27 -10.87
CA GLY A 91 -5.99 -2.55 -11.41
C GLY A 91 -4.46 -2.77 -11.38
N ILE A 92 -3.74 -2.06 -10.51
CA ILE A 92 -2.28 -2.16 -10.43
C ILE A 92 -1.90 -3.45 -9.69
N ARG A 93 -1.07 -4.30 -10.30
CA ARG A 93 -0.71 -5.61 -9.75
C ARG A 93 0.45 -5.58 -8.76
N ARG A 94 1.35 -4.62 -8.88
CA ARG A 94 2.55 -4.51 -8.02
C ARG A 94 2.39 -3.34 -7.08
N VAL A 95 1.72 -3.59 -5.96
CA VAL A 95 1.42 -2.57 -4.96
C VAL A 95 2.06 -2.97 -3.64
N VAL A 96 2.74 -2.03 -2.97
CA VAL A 96 3.32 -2.25 -1.64
C VAL A 96 2.91 -1.11 -0.71
N ALA A 97 2.41 -1.46 0.47
CA ALA A 97 2.11 -0.53 1.54
C ALA A 97 3.16 -0.58 2.66
N LYS A 98 3.68 0.56 3.05
CA LYS A 98 4.49 0.68 4.27
C LYS A 98 3.56 0.63 5.48
N ILE A 99 3.78 -0.32 6.38
CA ILE A 99 3.07 -0.48 7.66
C ILE A 99 4.11 -0.43 8.78
N ASN A 100 3.86 0.37 9.81
CA ASN A 100 4.80 0.52 10.92
C ASN A 100 4.58 -0.52 12.02
N ASP A 101 3.35 -0.99 12.16
CA ASP A 101 2.97 -2.03 13.11
C ASP A 101 3.20 -3.43 12.52
N THR A 102 4.01 -4.26 13.19
CA THR A 102 4.40 -5.60 12.72
C THR A 102 3.22 -6.54 12.56
N VAL A 103 2.31 -6.56 13.56
CA VAL A 103 1.14 -7.47 13.55
C VAL A 103 0.19 -7.09 12.42
N ARG A 104 -0.02 -5.78 12.22
CA ARG A 104 -0.85 -5.29 11.11
C ARG A 104 -0.22 -5.55 9.74
N ALA A 105 1.11 -5.43 9.63
CA ALA A 105 1.80 -5.73 8.37
C ALA A 105 1.61 -7.19 7.95
N GLU A 106 1.67 -8.12 8.90
CA GLU A 106 1.40 -9.54 8.67
C GLU A 106 -0.07 -9.76 8.28
N ALA A 107 -1.00 -9.24 9.07
CA ALA A 107 -2.43 -9.39 8.80
C ALA A 107 -2.86 -8.86 7.43
N TYR A 108 -2.32 -7.71 6.99
CA TYR A 108 -2.64 -7.18 5.66
C TYR A 108 -2.00 -7.99 4.53
N ALA A 109 -0.81 -8.58 4.74
CA ALA A 109 -0.22 -9.49 3.77
C ALA A 109 -1.08 -10.74 3.58
N ASP A 110 -1.61 -11.30 4.67
CA ASP A 110 -2.55 -12.44 4.63
C ASP A 110 -3.87 -12.08 3.94
N LEU A 111 -4.27 -10.82 3.98
CA LEU A 111 -5.44 -10.29 3.28
C LEU A 111 -5.15 -9.88 1.82
N GLY A 112 -3.96 -10.20 1.28
CA GLY A 112 -3.65 -9.98 -0.12
C GLY A 112 -3.05 -8.61 -0.44
N LEU A 113 -2.57 -7.86 0.54
CA LEU A 113 -1.85 -6.60 0.32
C LEU A 113 -0.37 -6.76 0.67
N ALA A 114 0.51 -6.69 -0.32
CA ALA A 114 1.95 -6.74 -0.03
C ALA A 114 2.38 -5.56 0.87
N THR A 115 3.13 -5.87 1.93
CA THR A 115 3.52 -4.91 2.96
C THR A 115 5.02 -4.90 3.21
N ILE A 116 5.53 -3.74 3.66
CA ILE A 116 6.89 -3.61 4.19
C ILE A 116 6.82 -2.97 5.57
N CYS A 117 7.40 -3.64 6.59
CA CYS A 117 7.40 -3.14 7.95
C CYS A 117 8.72 -2.44 8.30
N ARG A 118 8.67 -1.13 8.50
CA ARG A 118 9.84 -0.34 8.90
C ARG A 118 10.38 -0.75 10.27
N THR A 119 9.50 -1.11 11.20
CA THR A 119 9.87 -1.53 12.56
C THR A 119 10.71 -2.81 12.52
N ASP A 120 10.30 -3.80 11.74
CA ASP A 120 11.03 -5.06 11.59
C ASP A 120 12.40 -4.86 10.94
N LEU A 121 12.46 -4.05 9.87
CA LEU A 121 13.70 -3.73 9.18
C LEU A 121 14.72 -3.09 10.15
N MET A 122 14.26 -2.15 10.97
CA MET A 122 15.13 -1.45 11.93
C MET A 122 15.55 -2.36 13.07
N ALA A 123 14.61 -3.10 13.67
CA ALA A 123 14.90 -4.04 14.76
C ALA A 123 15.89 -5.11 14.31
N TYR A 124 15.68 -5.70 13.12
CA TYR A 124 16.60 -6.67 12.53
C TYR A 124 18.00 -6.09 12.37
N SER A 125 18.13 -4.90 11.79
CA SER A 125 19.43 -4.26 11.54
C SER A 125 20.18 -3.99 12.84
N LEU A 126 19.49 -3.57 13.91
CA LEU A 126 20.08 -3.31 15.22
C LEU A 126 20.52 -4.61 15.92
N LEU A 127 19.68 -5.65 15.89
CA LEU A 127 20.04 -6.95 16.47
C LEU A 127 21.26 -7.57 15.76
N ALA A 128 21.28 -7.50 14.42
CA ALA A 128 22.42 -7.95 13.62
C ALA A 128 23.70 -7.18 13.96
N TYR A 129 23.63 -5.86 14.12
CA TYR A 129 24.75 -5.03 14.53
C TYR A 129 25.29 -5.40 15.91
N LEU A 130 24.41 -5.79 16.84
CA LEU A 130 24.78 -6.24 18.19
C LEU A 130 25.34 -7.68 18.23
N GLY A 131 25.40 -8.37 17.08
CA GLY A 131 25.85 -9.77 17.01
C GLY A 131 24.88 -10.77 17.64
N LEU A 132 23.62 -10.39 17.83
CA LEU A 132 22.59 -11.26 18.38
C LEU A 132 21.99 -12.15 17.28
N PRO A 133 21.48 -13.35 17.65
CA PRO A 133 20.80 -14.21 16.67
C PRO A 133 19.62 -13.49 16.04
N VAL A 134 19.56 -13.47 14.71
CA VAL A 134 18.45 -12.93 13.94
C VAL A 134 17.90 -14.00 12.99
N GLY A 135 16.61 -13.93 12.71
CA GLY A 135 15.97 -14.74 11.65
C GLY A 135 16.39 -14.27 10.24
N PRO A 136 15.69 -14.72 9.21
CA PRO A 136 15.90 -14.21 7.85
C PRO A 136 15.69 -12.69 7.81
N ALA A 137 16.43 -12.01 6.93
CA ALA A 137 16.31 -10.55 6.79
C ALA A 137 14.87 -10.20 6.38
N PRO A 138 14.21 -9.26 7.09
CA PRO A 138 12.88 -8.83 6.72
C PRO A 138 12.91 -8.09 5.38
N GLY A 139 11.86 -8.25 4.60
CA GLY A 139 11.69 -7.63 3.30
C GLY A 139 10.24 -7.23 3.08
N VAL A 140 9.85 -7.17 1.82
CA VAL A 140 8.44 -7.07 1.47
C VAL A 140 7.77 -8.41 1.79
N ARG A 141 6.70 -8.38 2.58
CA ARG A 141 5.81 -9.53 2.74
C ARG A 141 4.92 -9.58 1.51
N GLU A 142 5.08 -10.64 0.73
CA GLU A 142 4.24 -10.84 -0.46
C GLU A 142 2.78 -11.01 -0.05
N ALA A 143 1.90 -10.49 -0.90
CA ALA A 143 0.47 -10.67 -0.74
C ALA A 143 0.09 -12.15 -0.86
N ALA A 144 -0.77 -12.64 0.03
CA ALA A 144 -1.41 -13.93 -0.18
C ALA A 144 -2.26 -13.87 -1.47
N PRO A 145 -2.42 -15.00 -2.20
CA PRO A 145 -3.27 -15.04 -3.38
C PRO A 145 -4.69 -14.57 -3.04
N HIS A 146 -5.16 -13.52 -3.69
CA HIS A 146 -6.53 -13.03 -3.51
C HIS A 146 -7.52 -14.05 -4.11
N PRO A 147 -8.51 -14.53 -3.36
CA PRO A 147 -9.51 -15.47 -3.88
C PRO A 147 -10.47 -14.85 -4.92
N HIS A 148 -10.39 -13.54 -5.19
CA HIS A 148 -11.44 -12.82 -5.90
C HIS A 148 -11.16 -12.37 -7.34
N HIS A 149 -9.97 -12.58 -7.90
CA HIS A 149 -9.69 -12.02 -9.24
C HIS A 149 -9.63 -13.01 -10.41
N ASP A 150 -9.61 -14.34 -10.17
CA ASP A 150 -9.50 -15.31 -11.28
C ASP A 150 -10.48 -16.50 -11.20
N ASP A 151 -11.44 -16.55 -10.28
CA ASP A 151 -12.38 -17.65 -10.17
C ASP A 151 -13.82 -17.21 -10.52
N PRO A 152 -14.35 -17.55 -11.71
CA PRO A 152 -15.75 -17.30 -12.08
C PRO A 152 -16.75 -18.05 -11.20
N ALA A 153 -16.30 -19.00 -10.33
CA ALA A 153 -17.16 -19.72 -9.41
C ALA A 153 -17.52 -18.93 -8.15
N THR A 154 -16.80 -17.87 -7.81
CA THR A 154 -17.05 -17.05 -6.60
C THR A 154 -18.25 -16.12 -6.72
N LEU A 155 -18.74 -15.87 -7.93
CA LEU A 155 -19.93 -15.05 -8.20
C LEU A 155 -21.27 -15.71 -7.82
N VAL A 156 -21.27 -16.97 -7.42
CA VAL A 156 -22.51 -17.75 -7.15
C VAL A 156 -22.95 -17.68 -5.67
N LEU A 157 -22.13 -17.15 -4.75
CA LEU A 157 -22.45 -17.14 -3.31
C LEU A 157 -23.06 -15.83 -2.78
N ALA A 158 -23.36 -14.86 -3.64
CA ALA A 158 -23.96 -13.59 -3.22
C ALA A 158 -25.49 -13.63 -3.03
N ASP A 159 -26.15 -14.75 -3.32
CA ASP A 159 -27.62 -14.91 -3.23
C ASP A 159 -28.06 -15.82 -2.06
N THR A 160 -27.41 -15.76 -0.92
CA THR A 160 -27.93 -16.39 0.29
C THR A 160 -28.90 -15.42 0.94
N PRO A 161 -30.24 -15.72 1.00
CA PRO A 161 -31.19 -14.81 1.63
C PRO A 161 -30.89 -14.72 3.14
N VAL A 162 -30.74 -13.49 3.62
CA VAL A 162 -30.64 -13.18 5.05
C VAL A 162 -31.86 -13.75 5.76
N ALA A 163 -31.67 -14.76 6.60
CA ALA A 163 -32.71 -15.32 7.41
C ALA A 163 -33.26 -14.22 8.36
N THR A 164 -34.50 -13.83 8.14
CA THR A 164 -35.25 -12.95 9.05
C THR A 164 -35.41 -13.67 10.38
N VAL A 165 -34.79 -13.14 11.42
CA VAL A 165 -34.98 -13.58 12.80
C VAL A 165 -36.46 -13.35 13.17
N GLY A 166 -37.16 -14.46 13.36
CA GLY A 166 -38.59 -14.49 13.65
C GLY A 166 -38.96 -13.71 14.92
N ALA A 167 -40.07 -12.98 14.85
CA ALA A 167 -40.72 -12.29 15.94
C ALA A 167 -41.08 -13.28 17.07
N ARG A 168 -40.79 -12.89 18.30
CA ARG A 168 -41.26 -13.57 19.51
C ARG A 168 -42.80 -13.54 19.58
N PRO A 169 -43.48 -14.65 19.92
CA PRO A 169 -44.89 -14.60 20.21
C PRO A 169 -45.14 -13.89 21.54
N ALA A 170 -46.11 -13.03 21.57
CA ALA A 170 -46.63 -12.39 22.77
C ALA A 170 -47.23 -13.45 23.73
N GLY A 171 -46.79 -13.38 24.99
CA GLY A 171 -47.26 -14.27 26.03
C GLY A 171 -48.72 -14.00 26.43
N GLU A 172 -49.41 -15.07 26.68
CA GLU A 172 -50.71 -15.08 27.36
C GLU A 172 -50.54 -14.99 28.89
N ALA A 173 -51.46 -14.18 29.46
CA ALA A 173 -52.02 -14.12 30.81
C ALA A 173 -51.09 -14.24 32.03
#